data_b6517c32c550a8721aab9f93ec6abf48
#
_entry.id   b6517c32c550a8721aab9f93ec6abf48
#
_cell.length_a   1.000
_cell.length_b   1.000
_cell.length_c   1.000
_cell.angle_alpha   90.00
_cell.angle_beta   90.00
_cell.angle_gamma   90.00
#
_symmetry.space_group_name_H-M   'P 1'
#
loop_
_entity.id
_entity.type
_entity.pdbx_description
1 polymer ?
#
loop_
_entity_poly.entity_id
_entity_poly.type
_entity_poly.pdbx_seq_one_letter_code
_entity_poly.pdbx_strand_id
1 'polypeptide(L)'
;LLLFMAATGLYITYPWVKNAMIVSLGGESISNIAESSSTENDAFGDIFKDMLNRQKEKTNLKDEKEVSLQEILTSADKILPYNAVTTLELPTKDNPRFVVTKINTDNWLGAMLPDQITFDKTGNFKSKELFSDKPLNKQFTSLSKPLHTGEILGLKSVILYFIVCFIGFSLPITGFIFCFNRL
;
A
#
# COMPACT_ATOMS: atom_id res chain seq x y z
N LEU A 1 -11.50 -9.04 17.38
CA LEU A 1 -10.70 -9.33 16.22
C LEU A 1 -11.57 -9.49 14.96
N LEU A 2 -12.60 -10.37 14.95
CA LEU A 2 -13.51 -10.57 13.80
C LEU A 2 -14.17 -9.28 13.33
N LEU A 3 -14.65 -8.44 14.24
CA LEU A 3 -15.25 -7.14 13.89
C LEU A 3 -14.22 -6.21 13.22
N PHE A 4 -12.98 -6.24 13.68
CA PHE A 4 -11.90 -5.46 13.12
C PHE A 4 -11.53 -5.94 11.69
N MET A 5 -11.49 -7.27 11.50
CA MET A 5 -11.30 -7.86 10.16
C MET A 5 -12.45 -7.51 9.22
N ALA A 6 -13.70 -7.54 9.70
CA ALA A 6 -14.85 -7.14 8.91
C ALA A 6 -14.77 -5.66 8.49
N ALA A 7 -14.43 -4.77 9.43
CA ALA A 7 -14.29 -3.34 9.16
C ALA A 7 -13.17 -3.04 8.15
N THR A 8 -11.99 -3.67 8.29
CA THR A 8 -10.89 -3.52 7.34
C THR A 8 -11.20 -4.15 5.98
N GLY A 9 -11.94 -5.27 5.96
CA GLY A 9 -12.43 -5.88 4.73
C GLY A 9 -13.38 -4.97 3.96
N LEU A 10 -14.35 -4.35 4.65
CA LEU A 10 -15.25 -3.36 4.05
C LEU A 10 -14.48 -2.15 3.50
N TYR A 11 -13.47 -1.67 4.24
CA TYR A 11 -12.60 -0.58 3.79
C TYR A 11 -11.86 -0.91 2.49
N ILE A 12 -11.35 -2.13 2.35
CA ILE A 12 -10.60 -2.56 1.17
C ILE A 12 -11.54 -2.77 -0.03
N THR A 13 -12.74 -3.32 0.21
CA THR A 13 -13.66 -3.78 -0.84
C THR A 13 -14.54 -2.66 -1.38
N TYR A 14 -15.02 -1.76 -0.50
CA TYR A 14 -16.02 -0.74 -0.88
C TYR A 14 -15.43 0.67 -0.94
N PRO A 15 -15.39 1.31 -2.13
CA PRO A 15 -14.84 2.67 -2.30
C PRO A 15 -15.51 3.73 -1.41
N TRP A 16 -16.83 3.63 -1.17
CA TRP A 16 -17.54 4.57 -0.33
C TRP A 16 -17.14 4.45 1.16
N VAL A 17 -16.90 3.23 1.67
CA VAL A 17 -16.39 3.00 3.04
C VAL A 17 -14.98 3.57 3.17
N LYS A 18 -14.14 3.33 2.15
CA LYS A 18 -12.79 3.87 2.08
C LYS A 18 -12.81 5.40 2.13
N ASN A 19 -13.67 6.03 1.35
CA ASN A 19 -13.83 7.49 1.33
C ASN A 19 -14.31 8.02 2.69
N ALA A 20 -15.35 7.41 3.27
CA ALA A 20 -15.87 7.80 4.58
C ALA A 20 -14.80 7.72 5.68
N MET A 21 -13.99 6.66 5.70
CA MET A 21 -12.91 6.52 6.68
C MET A 21 -11.78 7.52 6.45
N ILE A 22 -11.37 7.77 5.20
CA ILE A 22 -10.33 8.76 4.89
C ILE A 22 -10.76 10.14 5.38
N VAL A 23 -12.00 10.54 5.10
CA VAL A 23 -12.54 11.83 5.53
C VAL A 23 -12.64 11.91 7.06
N SER A 24 -13.11 10.85 7.72
CA SER A 24 -13.21 10.81 9.19
C SER A 24 -11.84 10.89 9.89
N LEU A 25 -10.77 10.45 9.22
CA LEU A 25 -9.38 10.53 9.69
C LEU A 25 -8.64 11.80 9.24
N GLY A 26 -9.37 12.81 8.74
CA GLY A 26 -8.82 14.11 8.35
C GLY A 26 -8.20 14.16 6.95
N GLY A 27 -8.50 13.19 6.08
CA GLY A 27 -8.13 13.22 4.67
C GLY A 27 -9.18 13.88 3.79
N GLU A 28 -8.78 14.25 2.57
CA GLU A 28 -9.71 14.78 1.56
C GLU A 28 -10.52 13.66 0.92
N SER A 29 -11.76 13.97 0.52
CA SER A 29 -12.65 13.03 -0.17
C SER A 29 -12.06 12.57 -1.51
N ILE A 30 -12.12 11.26 -1.78
CA ILE A 30 -11.66 10.69 -3.07
C ILE A 30 -12.53 11.16 -4.24
N SER A 31 -13.78 11.59 -3.99
CA SER A 31 -14.66 12.14 -5.03
C SER A 31 -14.05 13.35 -5.76
N ASN A 32 -13.25 14.16 -5.06
CA ASN A 32 -12.57 15.31 -5.66
C ASN A 32 -11.39 14.91 -6.56
N ILE A 33 -10.93 13.65 -6.49
CA ILE A 33 -9.86 13.12 -7.33
C ILE A 33 -10.44 12.41 -8.57
N ALA A 34 -11.65 11.85 -8.45
CA ALA A 34 -12.32 11.13 -9.54
C ALA A 34 -12.95 12.06 -10.59
N GLU A 35 -13.33 13.29 -10.21
CA GLU A 35 -13.84 14.27 -11.17
C GLU A 35 -12.77 14.83 -12.14
N SER A 36 -11.48 14.60 -11.84
CA SER A 36 -10.38 14.93 -12.77
C SER A 36 -10.05 13.79 -13.75
N SER A 37 -10.71 12.64 -13.68
CA SER A 37 -10.40 11.46 -14.51
C SER A 37 -11.58 10.86 -15.27
N SER A 38 -12.76 11.50 -15.28
CA SER A 38 -13.90 11.03 -16.07
C SER A 38 -14.15 11.89 -17.31
N THR A 39 -13.33 11.68 -18.34
CA THR A 39 -13.76 11.98 -19.71
C THR A 39 -13.52 10.72 -20.54
N GLU A 40 -14.54 9.87 -20.61
CA GLU A 40 -14.58 8.63 -21.41
C GLU A 40 -14.52 8.86 -22.94
N ASN A 41 -14.24 10.07 -23.40
CA ASN A 41 -14.16 10.40 -24.84
C ASN A 41 -12.73 10.63 -25.37
N ASP A 42 -11.70 10.46 -24.56
CA ASP A 42 -10.31 10.69 -24.99
C ASP A 42 -9.41 9.44 -25.02
N ALA A 43 -9.98 8.23 -24.87
CA ALA A 43 -9.17 7.00 -24.91
C ALA A 43 -8.32 6.86 -26.18
N PHE A 44 -8.82 7.36 -27.32
CA PHE A 44 -8.08 7.36 -28.58
C PHE A 44 -7.03 8.50 -28.64
N GLY A 45 -7.36 9.66 -28.06
CA GLY A 45 -6.42 10.78 -27.92
C GLY A 45 -5.26 10.47 -26.99
N ASP A 46 -5.54 9.77 -25.88
CA ASP A 46 -4.54 9.36 -24.90
C ASP A 46 -3.61 8.26 -25.45
N ILE A 47 -4.16 7.28 -26.19
CA ILE A 47 -3.34 6.27 -26.89
C ILE A 47 -2.43 6.91 -27.92
N PHE A 48 -2.92 7.89 -28.68
CA PHE A 48 -2.14 8.59 -29.68
C PHE A 48 -1.07 9.51 -29.05
N LYS A 49 -1.39 10.16 -27.95
CA LYS A 49 -0.47 10.97 -27.17
C LYS A 49 0.63 10.12 -26.51
N ASP A 50 0.26 8.94 -26.02
CA ASP A 50 1.20 7.95 -25.47
C ASP A 50 2.14 7.40 -26.57
N MET A 51 1.63 7.14 -27.77
CA MET A 51 2.46 6.74 -28.93
C MET A 51 3.44 7.84 -29.36
N LEU A 52 3.00 9.10 -29.38
CA LEU A 52 3.89 10.24 -29.70
C LEU A 52 4.94 10.47 -28.62
N ASN A 53 4.59 10.30 -27.35
CA ASN A 53 5.52 10.39 -26.24
C ASN A 53 6.54 9.24 -26.25
N ARG A 54 6.12 8.02 -26.60
CA ARG A 54 7.04 6.87 -26.81
C ARG A 54 8.04 7.12 -27.96
N GLN A 55 7.63 7.84 -28.98
CA GLN A 55 8.54 8.20 -30.10
C GLN A 55 9.54 9.28 -29.68
N LYS A 56 9.13 10.26 -28.87
CA LYS A 56 10.02 11.29 -28.32
C LYS A 56 10.98 10.74 -27.27
N GLU A 57 10.54 9.78 -26.43
CA GLU A 57 11.40 9.12 -25.44
C GLU A 57 12.48 8.25 -26.07
N LYS A 58 12.20 7.58 -27.20
CA LYS A 58 13.23 6.81 -27.92
C LYS A 58 14.38 7.66 -28.47
N THR A 59 14.15 8.96 -28.63
CA THR A 59 15.18 9.90 -29.10
C THR A 59 16.01 10.49 -27.98
N ASN A 60 15.51 10.49 -26.73
CA ASN A 60 16.19 11.04 -25.55
C ASN A 60 16.89 9.98 -24.67
N LEU A 61 16.85 8.70 -25.07
CA LEU A 61 17.46 7.59 -24.31
C LEU A 61 18.99 7.48 -24.44
N LYS A 62 19.67 8.49 -25.02
CA LYS A 62 21.12 8.43 -25.23
C LYS A 62 21.99 8.95 -24.10
N ASP A 63 21.42 9.58 -23.04
CA ASP A 63 22.21 10.16 -21.95
C ASP A 63 21.64 9.92 -20.53
N GLU A 64 20.76 8.93 -20.32
CA GLU A 64 20.37 8.56 -18.94
C GLU A 64 21.51 7.71 -18.34
N LYS A 65 22.26 8.29 -17.42
CA LYS A 65 23.21 7.60 -16.55
C LYS A 65 22.49 6.40 -15.91
N GLU A 66 22.91 5.19 -16.29
CA GLU A 66 22.39 3.97 -15.66
C GLU A 66 22.69 4.03 -14.17
N VAL A 67 21.65 4.19 -13.37
CA VAL A 67 21.77 4.23 -11.90
C VAL A 67 21.88 2.80 -11.40
N SER A 68 22.96 2.51 -10.69
CA SER A 68 23.13 1.21 -10.07
C SER A 68 22.11 1.03 -8.94
N LEU A 69 21.34 -0.08 -8.99
CA LEU A 69 20.41 -0.45 -7.91
C LEU A 69 21.13 -0.57 -6.56
N GLN A 70 22.40 -0.99 -6.60
CA GLN A 70 23.25 -1.09 -5.40
C GLN A 70 23.52 0.28 -4.78
N GLU A 71 23.71 1.33 -5.60
CA GLU A 71 23.92 2.70 -5.10
C GLU A 71 22.65 3.23 -4.42
N ILE A 72 21.48 2.95 -4.98
CA ILE A 72 20.18 3.32 -4.39
C ILE A 72 19.98 2.65 -3.04
N LEU A 73 20.21 1.33 -2.95
CA LEU A 73 20.07 0.58 -1.71
C LEU A 73 21.07 1.05 -0.64
N THR A 74 22.33 1.26 -1.03
CA THR A 74 23.36 1.79 -0.11
C THR A 74 23.01 3.18 0.40
N SER A 75 22.46 4.03 -0.46
CA SER A 75 21.99 5.36 -0.07
C SER A 75 20.78 5.29 0.86
N ALA A 76 19.84 4.38 0.60
CA ALA A 76 18.71 4.14 1.47
C ALA A 76 19.14 3.63 2.86
N ASP A 77 20.15 2.75 2.94
CA ASP A 77 20.70 2.25 4.20
C ASP A 77 21.40 3.34 5.02
N LYS A 78 22.03 4.31 4.35
CA LYS A 78 22.58 5.49 5.04
C LYS A 78 21.52 6.41 5.61
N ILE A 79 20.37 6.55 4.93
CA ILE A 79 19.28 7.43 5.35
C ILE A 79 18.42 6.77 6.45
N LEU A 80 18.23 5.44 6.37
CA LEU A 80 17.52 4.62 7.35
C LEU A 80 18.46 3.51 7.86
N PRO A 81 19.31 3.81 8.87
CA PRO A 81 20.39 2.92 9.31
C PRO A 81 19.91 1.82 10.26
N TYR A 82 18.88 1.07 9.87
CA TYR A 82 18.40 -0.10 10.61
C TYR A 82 18.22 -1.28 9.66
N ASN A 83 18.41 -2.50 10.19
CA ASN A 83 18.22 -3.73 9.44
C ASN A 83 16.73 -4.06 9.35
N ALA A 84 16.21 -4.13 8.13
CA ALA A 84 14.80 -4.40 7.87
C ALA A 84 14.61 -5.06 6.51
N VAL A 85 13.46 -5.68 6.34
CA VAL A 85 13.01 -6.12 5.00
C VAL A 85 12.86 -4.88 4.13
N THR A 86 13.59 -4.87 3.02
CA THR A 86 13.64 -3.74 2.08
C THR A 86 13.00 -4.15 0.76
N THR A 87 12.04 -3.38 0.31
CA THR A 87 11.39 -3.53 -1.00
C THR A 87 11.78 -2.34 -1.87
N LEU A 88 12.27 -2.61 -3.08
CA LEU A 88 12.60 -1.59 -4.07
C LEU A 88 11.58 -1.66 -5.21
N GLU A 89 10.83 -0.59 -5.39
CA GLU A 89 9.96 -0.39 -6.54
C GLU A 89 10.74 0.35 -7.64
N LEU A 90 10.75 -0.25 -8.83
CA LEU A 90 11.45 0.30 -9.99
C LEU A 90 10.59 1.37 -10.68
N PRO A 91 11.21 2.33 -11.37
CA PRO A 91 10.48 3.33 -12.15
C PRO A 91 9.59 2.68 -13.20
N THR A 92 8.35 3.13 -13.26
CA THR A 92 7.38 2.78 -14.30
C THR A 92 7.01 4.03 -15.10
N LYS A 93 6.27 3.86 -16.21
CA LYS A 93 5.82 5.00 -17.02
C LYS A 93 4.97 5.99 -16.24
N ASP A 94 4.11 5.47 -15.36
CA ASP A 94 3.19 6.26 -14.54
C ASP A 94 3.89 6.87 -13.31
N ASN A 95 4.94 6.19 -12.81
CA ASN A 95 5.71 6.65 -11.65
C ASN A 95 7.22 6.56 -11.93
N PRO A 96 7.82 7.61 -12.52
CA PRO A 96 9.22 7.61 -12.92
C PRO A 96 10.18 7.87 -11.75
N ARG A 97 10.07 7.06 -10.69
CA ARG A 97 10.86 7.20 -9.44
C ARG A 97 11.21 5.83 -8.90
N PHE A 98 12.33 5.75 -8.18
CA PHE A 98 12.61 4.60 -7.33
C PHE A 98 11.97 4.84 -5.96
N VAL A 99 11.23 3.88 -5.45
CA VAL A 99 10.66 3.93 -4.09
C VAL A 99 11.25 2.77 -3.30
N VAL A 100 11.99 3.11 -2.25
CA VAL A 100 12.55 2.13 -1.30
C VAL A 100 11.67 2.14 -0.07
N THR A 101 11.05 1.01 0.23
CA THR A 101 10.25 0.81 1.45
C THR A 101 10.99 -0.12 2.39
N LYS A 102 11.28 0.35 3.61
CA LYS A 102 11.87 -0.45 4.69
C LYS A 102 10.82 -0.69 5.77
N ILE A 103 10.66 -1.95 6.18
CA ILE A 103 9.69 -2.33 7.21
C ILE A 103 10.35 -2.18 8.58
N ASN A 104 9.98 -1.10 9.27
CA ASN A 104 10.46 -0.86 10.62
C ASN A 104 9.68 -1.71 11.63
N THR A 105 10.38 -2.55 12.38
CA THR A 105 9.83 -3.38 13.46
C THR A 105 10.33 -2.96 14.84
N ASP A 106 11.13 -1.89 14.92
CA ASP A 106 11.68 -1.37 16.17
C ASP A 106 10.64 -0.47 16.87
N ASN A 107 9.60 -1.14 17.38
CA ASN A 107 8.55 -0.54 18.17
C ASN A 107 8.06 -1.53 19.23
N TRP A 108 7.38 -1.04 20.27
CA TRP A 108 6.99 -1.84 21.43
C TRP A 108 6.13 -3.08 21.09
N LEU A 109 5.39 -3.07 19.99
CA LEU A 109 4.58 -4.20 19.50
C LEU A 109 5.32 -5.07 18.50
N GLY A 110 6.48 -4.63 17.96
CA GLY A 110 7.13 -5.27 16.84
C GLY A 110 6.28 -5.22 15.56
N ALA A 111 5.39 -4.21 15.45
CA ALA A 111 4.52 -4.04 14.30
C ALA A 111 5.33 -3.68 13.06
N MET A 112 4.92 -4.21 11.90
CA MET A 112 5.56 -3.95 10.61
C MET A 112 5.14 -2.60 10.06
N LEU A 113 5.91 -1.54 10.35
CA LEU A 113 5.62 -0.17 9.93
C LEU A 113 6.46 0.20 8.69
N PRO A 114 5.85 0.59 7.57
CA PRO A 114 6.58 0.91 6.33
C PRO A 114 7.10 2.35 6.34
N ASP A 115 8.42 2.51 6.40
CA ASP A 115 9.11 3.77 6.11
C ASP A 115 9.49 3.83 4.63
N GLN A 116 9.35 4.97 3.97
CA GLN A 116 9.56 5.12 2.54
C GLN A 116 10.61 6.19 2.23
N ILE A 117 11.47 5.89 1.25
CA ILE A 117 12.39 6.85 0.65
C ILE A 117 12.14 6.87 -0.84
N THR A 118 12.04 8.06 -1.41
CA THR A 118 11.85 8.25 -2.84
C THR A 118 13.12 8.84 -3.44
N PHE A 119 13.61 8.21 -4.51
CA PHE A 119 14.70 8.72 -5.34
C PHE A 119 14.15 9.07 -6.73
N ASP A 120 14.79 10.03 -7.37
CA ASP A 120 14.48 10.38 -8.76
C ASP A 120 15.01 9.32 -9.73
N LYS A 121 14.69 9.41 -11.02
CA LYS A 121 15.21 8.56 -12.11
C LYS A 121 16.75 8.52 -12.13
N THR A 122 17.40 9.60 -11.73
CA THR A 122 18.86 9.74 -11.68
C THR A 122 19.50 9.20 -10.40
N GLY A 123 18.72 8.59 -9.49
CA GLY A 123 19.17 8.08 -8.19
C GLY A 123 19.39 9.14 -7.13
N ASN A 124 19.02 10.39 -7.38
CA ASN A 124 19.12 11.44 -6.37
C ASN A 124 18.00 11.33 -5.33
N PHE A 125 18.33 11.56 -4.06
CA PHE A 125 17.36 11.60 -2.98
C PHE A 125 16.33 12.71 -3.22
N LYS A 126 15.04 12.36 -3.09
CA LYS A 126 13.92 13.30 -3.25
C LYS A 126 13.18 13.55 -1.95
N SER A 127 12.73 12.50 -1.29
CA SER A 127 11.96 12.62 -0.05
C SER A 127 12.13 11.40 0.85
N LYS A 128 11.96 11.61 2.15
CA LYS A 128 11.87 10.59 3.19
C LYS A 128 10.52 10.73 3.88
N GLU A 129 9.77 9.66 3.99
CA GLU A 129 8.48 9.61 4.67
C GLU A 129 8.52 8.51 5.73
N LEU A 130 8.65 8.90 6.99
CA LEU A 130 8.53 7.96 8.10
C LEU A 130 7.05 7.65 8.34
N PHE A 131 6.76 6.42 8.76
CA PHE A 131 5.40 6.03 9.09
C PHE A 131 4.79 6.92 10.17
N SER A 132 5.57 7.28 11.19
CA SER A 132 5.16 8.15 12.30
C SER A 132 4.75 9.56 11.87
N ASP A 133 5.36 10.06 10.80
CA ASP A 133 5.15 11.43 10.33
C ASP A 133 3.95 11.54 9.37
N LYS A 134 3.43 10.39 8.93
CA LYS A 134 2.26 10.35 8.05
C LYS A 134 0.99 10.75 8.80
N PRO A 135 0.08 11.51 8.16
CA PRO A 135 -1.24 11.77 8.75
C PRO A 135 -2.03 10.46 8.94
N LEU A 136 -2.93 10.43 9.92
CA LEU A 136 -3.65 9.22 10.35
C LEU A 136 -4.36 8.48 9.21
N ASN A 137 -4.93 9.21 8.26
CA ASN A 137 -5.57 8.62 7.07
C ASN A 137 -4.58 7.83 6.21
N LYS A 138 -3.36 8.32 6.03
CA LYS A 138 -2.30 7.62 5.28
C LYS A 138 -1.71 6.46 6.09
N GLN A 139 -1.55 6.61 7.41
CA GLN A 139 -1.13 5.53 8.29
C GLN A 139 -2.13 4.37 8.22
N PHE A 140 -3.43 4.66 8.36
CA PHE A 140 -4.48 3.65 8.28
C PHE A 140 -4.51 2.97 6.91
N THR A 141 -4.40 3.75 5.82
CA THR A 141 -4.37 3.21 4.45
C THR A 141 -3.19 2.23 4.26
N SER A 142 -2.00 2.58 4.76
CA SER A 142 -0.81 1.74 4.68
C SER A 142 -0.95 0.43 5.45
N LEU A 143 -1.64 0.46 6.59
CA LEU A 143 -1.81 -0.70 7.48
C LEU A 143 -3.09 -1.51 7.20
N SER A 144 -4.03 -1.01 6.41
CA SER A 144 -5.33 -1.66 6.20
C SER A 144 -5.19 -3.09 5.68
N LYS A 145 -4.29 -3.34 4.74
CA LYS A 145 -4.01 -4.67 4.20
C LYS A 145 -3.33 -5.58 5.23
N PRO A 146 -2.17 -5.24 5.83
CA PRO A 146 -1.54 -6.08 6.84
C PRO A 146 -2.41 -6.29 8.10
N LEU A 147 -3.28 -5.34 8.45
CA LEU A 147 -4.26 -5.52 9.50
C LEU A 147 -5.36 -6.51 9.12
N HIS A 148 -5.82 -6.51 7.87
CA HIS A 148 -6.84 -7.44 7.39
C HIS A 148 -6.31 -8.87 7.28
N THR A 149 -5.09 -9.05 6.76
CA THR A 149 -4.45 -10.37 6.60
C THR A 149 -3.83 -10.90 7.89
N GLY A 150 -3.67 -10.05 8.91
CA GLY A 150 -3.01 -10.41 10.17
C GLY A 150 -1.49 -10.35 10.11
N GLU A 151 -0.90 -9.86 9.04
CA GLU A 151 0.57 -9.80 8.87
C GLU A 151 1.24 -8.74 9.74
N ILE A 152 0.48 -7.83 10.36
CA ILE A 152 0.99 -6.66 11.11
C ILE A 152 2.01 -7.01 12.19
N LEU A 153 1.90 -8.16 12.83
CA LEU A 153 2.84 -8.67 13.86
C LEU A 153 3.59 -9.93 13.38
N GLY A 154 3.67 -10.12 12.08
CA GLY A 154 4.32 -11.27 11.45
C GLY A 154 3.57 -12.58 11.62
N LEU A 155 4.29 -13.71 11.57
CA LEU A 155 3.70 -15.05 11.52
C LEU A 155 2.80 -15.38 12.74
N LYS A 156 3.13 -14.85 13.92
CA LYS A 156 2.34 -15.10 15.14
C LYS A 156 0.90 -14.56 15.02
N SER A 157 0.75 -13.38 14.48
CA SER A 157 -0.58 -12.79 14.28
C SER A 157 -1.34 -13.48 13.14
N VAL A 158 -0.67 -13.91 12.08
CA VAL A 158 -1.29 -14.69 11.00
C VAL A 158 -1.91 -15.98 11.54
N ILE A 159 -1.20 -16.71 12.39
CA ILE A 159 -1.70 -17.94 13.03
C ILE A 159 -2.92 -17.63 13.92
N LEU A 160 -2.83 -16.56 14.72
CA LEU A 160 -3.96 -16.12 15.56
C LEU A 160 -5.19 -15.77 14.72
N TYR A 161 -5.01 -15.04 13.62
CA TYR A 161 -6.10 -14.69 12.70
C TYR A 161 -6.73 -15.93 12.08
N PHE A 162 -5.90 -16.90 11.65
CA PHE A 162 -6.38 -18.18 11.12
C PHE A 162 -7.28 -18.92 12.13
N ILE A 163 -6.84 -19.04 13.39
CA ILE A 163 -7.61 -19.71 14.44
C ILE A 163 -8.95 -18.99 14.67
N VAL A 164 -8.94 -17.65 14.75
CA VAL A 164 -10.16 -16.86 14.97
C VAL A 164 -11.12 -16.96 13.79
N CYS A 165 -10.62 -16.96 12.54
CA CYS A 165 -11.43 -17.18 11.36
C CYS A 165 -12.05 -18.58 11.35
N PHE A 166 -11.29 -19.59 11.73
CA PHE A 166 -11.78 -20.97 11.81
C PHE A 166 -12.91 -21.13 12.85
N ILE A 167 -12.75 -20.52 14.02
CA ILE A 167 -13.82 -20.45 15.03
C ILE A 167 -15.03 -19.71 14.47
N GLY A 168 -14.85 -18.54 13.85
CA GLY A 168 -15.92 -17.76 13.24
C GLY A 168 -16.69 -18.55 12.17
N PHE A 169 -15.98 -19.33 11.36
CA PHE A 169 -16.60 -20.20 10.35
C PHE A 169 -17.39 -21.35 10.96
N SER A 170 -16.94 -21.88 12.12
CA SER A 170 -17.65 -23.01 12.78
C SER A 170 -18.97 -22.60 13.44
N LEU A 171 -19.14 -21.30 13.82
CA LEU A 171 -20.36 -20.82 14.51
C LEU A 171 -21.65 -20.98 13.69
N PRO A 172 -21.73 -20.64 12.40
CA PRO A 172 -22.93 -20.88 11.60
C PRO A 172 -23.28 -22.36 11.49
N ILE A 173 -22.27 -23.24 11.36
CA ILE A 173 -22.46 -24.69 11.25
C ILE A 173 -23.04 -25.24 12.55
N THR A 174 -22.46 -24.90 13.70
CA THR A 174 -22.92 -25.34 15.01
C THR A 174 -24.31 -24.76 15.33
N GLY A 175 -24.57 -23.49 14.95
CA GLY A 175 -25.88 -22.87 15.09
C GLY A 175 -26.97 -23.59 14.29
N PHE A 176 -26.66 -23.98 13.04
CA PHE A 176 -27.56 -24.74 12.18
C PHE A 176 -27.88 -26.13 12.77
N ILE A 177 -26.86 -26.87 13.23
CA ILE A 177 -27.03 -28.20 13.85
C ILE A 177 -27.88 -28.07 15.12
N PHE A 178 -27.63 -27.05 15.96
CA PHE A 178 -28.40 -26.84 17.18
C PHE A 178 -29.87 -26.51 16.88
N CYS A 179 -30.11 -25.67 15.87
CA CYS A 179 -31.48 -25.33 15.46
C CYS A 179 -32.24 -26.57 14.94
N PHE A 180 -31.57 -27.41 14.16
CA PHE A 180 -32.18 -28.62 13.59
C PHE A 180 -32.48 -29.69 14.64
N ASN A 181 -31.65 -29.83 15.67
CA ASN A 181 -31.88 -30.80 16.77
C ASN A 181 -32.94 -30.34 17.76
N ARG A 182 -33.41 -29.09 17.68
CA ARG A 182 -34.43 -28.55 18.56
C ARG A 182 -35.85 -28.55 17.95
N LEU A 183 -35.96 -28.80 16.65
CA LEU A 183 -37.20 -29.04 15.89
C LEU A 183 -37.61 -30.51 15.98
#